data_10b842d96af777392d69b04ad8bb2043
#
_entry.id   10b842d96af777392d69b04ad8bb2043
#
_cell.length_a   1.000
_cell.length_b   1.000
_cell.length_c   1.000
_cell.angle_alpha   90.00
_cell.angle_beta   90.00
_cell.angle_gamma   90.00
#
_symmetry.space_group_name_H-M   'P 1'
#
loop_
_entity.id
_entity.type
_entity.pdbx_description
1 polymer ?
#
loop_
_entity_poly.entity_id
_entity_poly.type
_entity_poly.pdbx_seq_one_letter_code
_entity_poly.pdbx_strand_id
1 'polypeptide(L)'
;APAATLETLATALKEIYSKVDPKYGDTEVRVIGTRHGEKLYETLVTREEMAKAIDMGNYYRIPCDNRDLNYDKFFSEGDEVVSRIEDYHSHNTQRLDVEGMKKQLMRLRFIQEDLGLIEKAKAREIRSE
;
A
#
# COMPACT_ATOMS: atom_id res chain seq x y z
N ALA A 1 -5.51 1.96 -4.24
CA ALA A 1 -5.36 0.84 -3.31
C ALA A 1 -5.69 1.31 -1.88
N PRO A 2 -6.35 0.50 -1.05
CA PRO A 2 -6.58 0.86 0.35
C PRO A 2 -5.28 0.89 1.13
N ALA A 3 -5.21 1.72 2.17
CA ALA A 3 -4.07 1.84 3.07
C ALA A 3 -4.46 1.50 4.51
N ALA A 4 -3.49 1.29 5.37
CA ALA A 4 -3.67 1.15 6.80
C ALA A 4 -2.52 1.81 7.56
N THR A 5 -2.75 2.11 8.84
CA THR A 5 -1.66 2.51 9.72
C THR A 5 -0.81 1.30 10.11
N LEU A 6 0.44 1.54 10.51
CA LEU A 6 1.30 0.48 11.06
C LEU A 6 0.71 -0.13 12.33
N GLU A 7 0.01 0.67 13.15
CA GLU A 7 -0.71 0.19 14.32
C GLU A 7 -1.82 -0.79 13.95
N THR A 8 -2.64 -0.45 12.93
CA THR A 8 -3.68 -1.34 12.41
C THR A 8 -3.10 -2.67 11.92
N LEU A 9 -1.97 -2.61 11.18
CA LEU A 9 -1.28 -3.79 10.69
C LEU A 9 -0.75 -4.66 11.84
N ALA A 10 -0.06 -4.04 12.82
CA ALA A 10 0.49 -4.74 13.97
C ALA A 10 -0.61 -5.43 14.79
N THR A 11 -1.71 -4.71 15.05
CA THR A 11 -2.88 -5.26 15.77
C THR A 11 -3.48 -6.44 15.02
N ALA A 12 -3.70 -6.31 13.71
CA ALA A 12 -4.25 -7.38 12.88
C ALA A 12 -3.36 -8.63 12.90
N LEU A 13 -2.04 -8.48 12.80
CA LEU A 13 -1.09 -9.59 12.88
C LEU A 13 -1.12 -10.26 14.26
N LYS A 14 -1.10 -9.49 15.36
CA LYS A 14 -1.21 -10.03 16.72
C LYS A 14 -2.47 -10.87 16.88
N GLU A 15 -3.61 -10.36 16.44
CA GLU A 15 -4.88 -11.07 16.55
C GLU A 15 -4.96 -12.34 15.66
N ILE A 16 -4.33 -12.32 14.48
CA ILE A 16 -4.24 -13.51 13.62
C ILE A 16 -3.37 -14.58 14.28
N TYR A 17 -2.16 -14.21 14.67
CA TYR A 17 -1.18 -15.18 15.18
C TYR A 17 -1.46 -15.64 16.62
N SER A 18 -2.18 -14.86 17.43
CA SER A 18 -2.64 -15.30 18.75
C SER A 18 -3.53 -16.55 18.70
N LYS A 19 -4.15 -16.83 17.56
CA LYS A 19 -4.91 -18.07 17.33
C LYS A 19 -4.03 -19.30 17.13
N VAL A 20 -2.77 -19.10 16.71
CA VAL A 20 -1.76 -20.16 16.57
C VAL A 20 -1.08 -20.41 17.91
N ASP A 21 -0.64 -19.34 18.57
CA ASP A 21 -0.02 -19.39 19.88
C ASP A 21 -0.42 -18.11 20.66
N PRO A 22 -1.09 -18.23 21.83
CA PRO A 22 -1.52 -17.07 22.62
C PRO A 22 -0.41 -16.08 22.94
N LYS A 23 0.85 -16.54 23.04
CA LYS A 23 2.00 -15.64 23.32
C LYS A 23 2.15 -14.52 22.30
N TYR A 24 1.71 -14.73 21.03
CA TYR A 24 1.77 -13.69 20.00
C TYR A 24 0.80 -12.52 20.27
N GLY A 25 -0.28 -12.78 21.01
CA GLY A 25 -1.19 -11.74 21.49
C GLY A 25 -0.52 -10.76 22.46
N ASP A 26 0.43 -11.26 23.25
CA ASP A 26 1.17 -10.47 24.26
C ASP A 26 2.42 -9.79 23.70
N THR A 27 2.71 -9.93 22.39
CA THR A 27 3.86 -9.30 21.76
C THR A 27 3.83 -7.79 21.94
N GLU A 28 4.88 -7.23 22.53
CA GLU A 28 5.03 -5.79 22.70
C GLU A 28 5.23 -5.09 21.36
N VAL A 29 4.51 -4.00 21.14
CA VAL A 29 4.71 -3.12 19.98
C VAL A 29 5.41 -1.86 20.46
N ARG A 30 6.67 -1.68 20.06
CA ARG A 30 7.47 -0.51 20.44
C ARG A 30 7.42 0.54 19.33
N VAL A 31 6.91 1.72 19.65
CA VAL A 31 6.95 2.89 18.75
C VAL A 31 8.33 3.53 18.83
N ILE A 32 9.06 3.50 17.72
CA ILE A 32 10.44 4.07 17.63
C ILE A 32 10.46 5.48 17.07
N GLY A 33 9.30 6.02 16.64
CA GLY A 33 9.20 7.34 16.00
C GLY A 33 9.66 7.34 14.54
N THR A 34 9.60 8.51 13.92
CA THR A 34 10.01 8.73 12.53
C THR A 34 11.52 8.97 12.44
N ARG A 35 12.19 8.30 11.53
CA ARG A 35 13.63 8.50 11.28
C ARG A 35 13.85 9.69 10.33
N HIS A 36 15.04 10.27 10.40
CA HIS A 36 15.42 11.34 9.45
C HIS A 36 15.38 10.82 8.01
N GLY A 37 14.70 11.55 7.13
CA GLY A 37 14.53 11.18 5.72
C GLY A 37 13.44 10.14 5.44
N GLU A 38 12.72 9.66 6.47
CA GLU A 38 11.60 8.73 6.30
C GLU A 38 10.36 9.47 5.78
N LYS A 39 9.73 8.91 4.75
CA LYS A 39 8.47 9.44 4.23
C LYS A 39 7.32 9.11 5.17
N LEU A 40 6.46 10.09 5.42
CA LEU A 40 5.26 9.91 6.24
C LEU A 40 4.09 9.25 5.49
N TYR A 41 4.13 9.28 4.16
CA TYR A 41 3.11 8.69 3.28
C TYR A 41 3.74 8.30 1.93
N GLU A 42 3.09 7.39 1.24
CA GLU A 42 3.49 6.98 -0.11
C GLU A 42 2.57 7.62 -1.15
N THR A 43 3.16 8.34 -2.10
CA THR A 43 2.46 8.85 -3.28
C THR A 43 2.31 7.70 -4.27
N LEU A 44 1.07 7.41 -4.65
CA LEU A 44 0.72 6.35 -5.60
C LEU A 44 0.53 6.90 -7.02
N VAL A 45 -0.05 8.10 -7.13
CA VAL A 45 -0.24 8.82 -8.39
C VAL A 45 -0.02 10.30 -8.11
N THR A 46 0.80 10.96 -8.91
CA THR A 46 1.06 12.39 -8.78
C THR A 46 -0.14 13.21 -9.26
N ARG A 47 -0.21 14.48 -8.86
CA ARG A 47 -1.29 15.40 -9.30
C ARG A 47 -1.35 15.56 -10.82
N GLU A 48 -0.20 15.57 -11.49
CA GLU A 48 -0.08 15.68 -12.94
C GLU A 48 -0.66 14.44 -13.64
N GLU A 49 -0.43 13.26 -13.07
CA GLU A 49 -1.00 12.00 -13.53
C GLU A 49 -2.50 11.93 -13.21
N MET A 50 -2.91 12.36 -11.98
CA MET A 50 -4.32 12.40 -11.57
C MET A 50 -5.16 13.32 -12.46
N ALA A 51 -4.60 14.44 -12.94
CA ALA A 51 -5.28 15.35 -13.86
C ALA A 51 -5.72 14.67 -15.19
N LYS A 52 -5.02 13.59 -15.57
CA LYS A 52 -5.28 12.83 -16.82
C LYS A 52 -5.82 11.42 -16.52
N ALA A 53 -5.86 11.01 -15.26
CA ALA A 53 -6.29 9.68 -14.86
C ALA A 53 -7.77 9.46 -15.15
N ILE A 54 -8.11 8.27 -15.61
CA ILE A 54 -9.48 7.83 -15.80
C ILE A 54 -9.82 6.87 -14.67
N ASP A 55 -10.83 7.23 -13.88
CA ASP A 55 -11.32 6.37 -12.79
C ASP A 55 -12.08 5.17 -13.40
N MET A 56 -11.63 3.97 -13.07
CA MET A 56 -12.24 2.70 -13.47
C MET A 56 -12.78 1.93 -12.25
N GLY A 57 -13.04 2.61 -11.14
CA GLY A 57 -13.58 2.08 -9.90
C GLY A 57 -12.49 1.48 -9.01
N ASN A 58 -11.96 0.33 -9.35
CA ASN A 58 -10.93 -0.35 -8.53
C ASN A 58 -9.49 0.06 -8.88
N TYR A 59 -9.29 0.81 -9.95
CA TYR A 59 -7.98 1.29 -10.41
C TYR A 59 -8.12 2.53 -11.29
N TYR A 60 -7.05 3.30 -11.37
CA TYR A 60 -6.93 4.42 -12.31
C TYR A 60 -6.17 3.99 -13.55
N ARG A 61 -6.67 4.37 -14.71
CA ARG A 61 -5.92 4.27 -15.96
C ARG A 61 -5.22 5.59 -16.23
N ILE A 62 -3.89 5.57 -16.25
CA ILE A 62 -3.08 6.73 -16.58
C ILE A 62 -2.69 6.59 -18.05
N PRO A 63 -3.14 7.49 -18.95
CA PRO A 63 -2.75 7.45 -20.36
C PRO A 63 -1.26 7.76 -20.53
N CYS A 64 -0.67 7.27 -21.62
CA CYS A 64 0.68 7.67 -22.00
C CYS A 64 0.78 9.18 -22.16
N ASP A 65 1.93 9.73 -21.79
CA ASP A 65 2.22 11.12 -22.06
C ASP A 65 2.66 11.26 -23.53
N ASN A 66 1.76 11.71 -24.37
CA ASN A 66 2.00 11.96 -25.80
C ASN A 66 2.45 13.41 -26.07
N ARG A 67 2.90 14.12 -25.02
CA ARG A 67 3.41 15.49 -25.20
C ARG A 67 4.74 15.45 -25.93
N ASP A 68 4.83 16.19 -27.02
CA ASP A 68 6.11 16.51 -27.64
C ASP A 68 6.99 17.26 -26.63
N LEU A 69 8.31 17.02 -26.71
CA LEU A 69 9.34 17.63 -25.85
C LEU A 69 9.42 19.19 -25.97
N ASN A 70 8.36 19.82 -26.42
CA ASN A 70 8.30 21.29 -26.54
C ASN A 70 7.97 21.92 -25.19
N TYR A 71 9.01 22.04 -24.34
CA TYR A 71 8.94 22.57 -22.99
C TYR A 71 8.42 24.03 -22.92
N ASP A 72 8.53 24.80 -24.00
CA ASP A 72 8.24 26.24 -23.99
C ASP A 72 6.75 26.57 -23.79
N LYS A 73 5.84 25.68 -24.17
CA LYS A 73 4.37 25.86 -23.98
C LYS A 73 3.90 25.61 -22.55
N PHE A 74 4.69 24.88 -21.73
CA PHE A 74 4.28 24.48 -20.39
C PHE A 74 4.61 25.52 -19.31
N PHE A 75 5.57 26.40 -19.56
CA PHE A 75 5.97 27.42 -18.59
C PHE A 75 5.16 28.70 -18.64
N SER A 76 4.39 28.92 -19.71
CA SER A 76 3.63 30.18 -19.90
C SER A 76 2.17 30.12 -19.46
N GLU A 77 1.58 28.93 -19.38
CA GLU A 77 0.19 28.73 -18.91
C GLU A 77 0.20 27.58 -17.90
N GLY A 78 0.45 27.88 -16.61
CA GLY A 78 0.25 26.92 -15.55
C GLY A 78 -1.18 26.41 -15.62
N ASP A 79 -1.38 25.10 -15.80
CA ASP A 79 -2.69 24.50 -15.88
C ASP A 79 -3.39 24.65 -14.52
N GLU A 80 -4.33 25.62 -14.42
CA GLU A 80 -5.08 25.90 -13.20
C GLU A 80 -5.83 24.65 -12.69
N VAL A 81 -6.13 23.71 -13.56
CA VAL A 81 -6.79 22.44 -13.20
C VAL A 81 -5.84 21.58 -12.40
N VAL A 82 -4.57 21.47 -12.80
CA VAL A 82 -3.54 20.68 -12.08
C VAL A 82 -3.28 21.27 -10.69
N SER A 83 -3.35 22.58 -10.53
CA SER A 83 -3.10 23.23 -9.23
C SER A 83 -4.17 22.90 -8.16
N ARG A 84 -5.35 22.47 -8.56
CA ARG A 84 -6.48 22.12 -7.69
C ARG A 84 -6.57 20.63 -7.38
N ILE A 85 -5.82 19.80 -8.11
CA ILE A 85 -5.81 18.36 -7.94
C ILE A 85 -4.72 17.99 -6.93
N GLU A 86 -5.05 17.12 -6.01
CA GLU A 86 -4.09 16.56 -5.06
C GLU A 86 -3.46 15.27 -5.58
N ASP A 87 -2.24 14.98 -5.11
CA ASP A 87 -1.63 13.67 -5.29
C ASP A 87 -2.54 12.59 -4.68
N TYR A 88 -2.65 11.43 -5.33
CA TYR A 88 -3.25 10.26 -4.70
C TYR A 88 -2.21 9.52 -3.87
N HIS A 89 -2.41 9.48 -2.56
CA HIS A 89 -1.42 8.94 -1.63
C HIS A 89 -2.08 8.14 -0.49
N SER A 90 -1.27 7.49 0.33
CA SER A 90 -1.76 6.62 1.41
C SER A 90 -2.57 7.34 2.49
N HIS A 91 -2.55 8.67 2.57
CA HIS A 91 -3.36 9.44 3.53
C HIS A 91 -4.75 9.83 3.03
N ASN A 92 -4.96 9.96 1.71
CA ASN A 92 -6.26 10.32 1.11
C ASN A 92 -6.96 9.17 0.38
N THR A 93 -6.47 7.94 0.53
CA THR A 93 -7.15 6.73 0.06
C THR A 93 -8.05 6.14 1.14
N GLN A 94 -8.85 5.14 0.76
CA GLN A 94 -9.65 4.36 1.71
C GLN A 94 -8.75 3.73 2.77
N ARG A 95 -9.08 3.93 4.05
CA ARG A 95 -8.38 3.34 5.18
C ARG A 95 -9.04 2.06 5.63
N LEU A 96 -8.24 1.02 5.82
CA LEU A 96 -8.67 -0.23 6.42
C LEU A 96 -8.64 -0.12 7.94
N ASP A 97 -9.65 -0.67 8.58
CA ASP A 97 -9.66 -1.01 10.00
C ASP A 97 -8.96 -2.35 10.24
N VAL A 98 -8.91 -2.80 11.49
CA VAL A 98 -8.26 -4.08 11.86
C VAL A 98 -8.91 -5.27 11.13
N GLU A 99 -10.24 -5.31 11.03
CA GLU A 99 -10.95 -6.41 10.36
C GLU A 99 -10.69 -6.41 8.85
N GLY A 100 -10.70 -5.25 8.21
CA GLY A 100 -10.33 -5.09 6.80
C GLY A 100 -8.88 -5.52 6.54
N MET A 101 -7.96 -5.16 7.43
CA MET A 101 -6.55 -5.57 7.35
C MET A 101 -6.42 -7.08 7.53
N LYS A 102 -7.09 -7.70 8.50
CA LYS A 102 -7.09 -9.16 8.66
C LYS A 102 -7.58 -9.88 7.40
N LYS A 103 -8.65 -9.39 6.76
CA LYS A 103 -9.15 -9.95 5.49
C LYS A 103 -8.10 -9.90 4.38
N GLN A 104 -7.33 -8.80 4.28
CA GLN A 104 -6.25 -8.71 3.29
C GLN A 104 -5.09 -9.66 3.62
N LEU A 105 -4.66 -9.69 4.88
CA LEU A 105 -3.58 -10.58 5.35
C LEU A 105 -3.91 -12.05 5.14
N MET A 106 -5.15 -12.47 5.39
CA MET A 106 -5.61 -13.84 5.17
C MET A 106 -5.60 -14.29 3.71
N ARG A 107 -5.44 -13.38 2.75
CA ARG A 107 -5.25 -13.72 1.32
C ARG A 107 -3.80 -14.11 1.00
N LEU A 108 -2.87 -13.83 1.90
CA LEU A 108 -1.46 -14.14 1.71
C LEU A 108 -1.20 -15.61 2.01
N ARG A 109 -0.62 -16.30 1.04
CA ARG A 109 -0.37 -17.73 1.13
C ARG A 109 0.44 -18.13 2.36
N PHE A 110 1.51 -17.40 2.67
CA PHE A 110 2.37 -17.71 3.81
C PHE A 110 1.62 -17.62 5.15
N ILE A 111 0.67 -16.67 5.29
CA ILE A 111 -0.18 -16.57 6.49
C ILE A 111 -1.12 -17.77 6.58
N GLN A 112 -1.71 -18.19 5.46
CA GLN A 112 -2.56 -19.38 5.42
C GLN A 112 -1.78 -20.66 5.75
N GLU A 113 -0.53 -20.76 5.29
CA GLU A 113 0.38 -21.87 5.61
C GLU A 113 0.73 -21.90 7.11
N ASP A 114 1.01 -20.73 7.70
CA ASP A 114 1.34 -20.62 9.13
C ASP A 114 0.15 -20.92 10.04
N LEU A 115 -1.05 -20.58 9.59
CA LEU A 115 -2.31 -20.93 10.27
C LEU A 115 -2.73 -22.38 10.06
N GLY A 116 -2.03 -23.14 9.24
CA GLY A 116 -2.40 -24.52 8.90
C GLY A 116 -3.66 -24.66 8.04
N LEU A 117 -4.07 -23.58 7.36
CA LEU A 117 -5.25 -23.59 6.48
C LEU A 117 -4.96 -24.22 5.11
N ILE A 118 -3.71 -24.23 4.69
CA ILE A 118 -3.19 -24.85 3.48
C ILE A 118 -1.85 -25.54 3.79
N GLU A 119 -1.51 -26.57 3.01
CA GLU A 119 -0.22 -27.24 3.13
C GLU A 119 0.93 -26.30 2.79
N LYS A 120 2.00 -26.35 3.60
CA LYS A 120 3.24 -25.60 3.30
C LYS A 120 3.81 -26.06 1.96
N ALA A 121 4.14 -25.12 1.09
CA ALA A 121 4.85 -25.45 -0.13
C ALA A 121 6.16 -26.15 0.23
N LYS A 122 6.42 -27.34 -0.35
CA LYS A 122 7.72 -27.97 -0.25
C LYS A 122 8.78 -26.97 -0.69
N ALA A 123 9.77 -26.74 0.17
CA ALA A 123 10.89 -25.87 -0.17
C ALA A 123 11.45 -26.35 -1.53
N ARG A 124 11.45 -25.46 -2.53
CA ARG A 124 12.18 -25.72 -3.75
C ARG A 124 13.64 -25.81 -3.35
N GLU A 125 14.22 -27.01 -3.37
CA GLU A 125 15.66 -27.18 -3.35
C GLU A 125 16.21 -26.32 -4.49
N ILE A 126 16.85 -25.22 -4.12
CA ILE A 126 17.70 -24.48 -5.05
C ILE A 126 18.89 -25.39 -5.29
N ARG A 127 18.82 -26.19 -6.37
CA ARG A 127 19.99 -26.88 -6.89
C ARG A 127 20.97 -25.79 -7.30
N SER A 128 22.01 -25.63 -6.50
CA SER A 128 23.26 -25.01 -6.90
C SER A 128 23.91 -25.91 -7.95
N GLU A 129 23.87 -25.50 -9.20
CA GLU A 129 24.84 -25.90 -10.21
C GLU A 129 25.89 -24.82 -10.38
#